data_d0078e65819d4fc3b1408455ae6f0c13
#
_entry.id   d0078e65819d4fc3b1408455ae6f0c13
#
_cell.length_a   1.000
_cell.length_b   1.000
_cell.length_c   1.000
_cell.angle_alpha   90.00
_cell.angle_beta   90.00
_cell.angle_gamma   90.00
#
_symmetry.space_group_name_H-M   'P 1'
#
loop_
_entity.id
_entity.type
_entity.pdbx_description
1 polymer ?
#
loop_
_entity_poly.entity_id
_entity_poly.type
_entity_poly.pdbx_seq_one_letter_code
_entity_poly.pdbx_strand_id
1 'polypeptide(L)'
;MSARIAITGAGIISAIGVGKDETLRSLIARKSGVGRLRHLQTAHSELPCGEVNMSDEELKNALGLPTGSIIPRTTLLGIIAVKEAMEQAGIKGTDRAALISGTTVGGMDLTERHYIQEGESSFFSLHDCGSCTDGIADFFGGFGLVTTIS
;
A
#
# COMPACT_ATOMS: atom_id res chain seq x y z
N MET A 1 -11.84 -14.14 -32.84
CA MET A 1 -12.46 -14.39 -31.49
C MET A 1 -12.11 -13.20 -30.61
N SER A 2 -13.11 -12.55 -30.02
CA SER A 2 -12.82 -11.47 -29.05
C SER A 2 -12.35 -12.12 -27.74
N ALA A 3 -11.17 -11.73 -27.27
CA ALA A 3 -10.68 -12.19 -25.98
C ALA A 3 -11.60 -11.64 -24.87
N ARG A 4 -12.08 -12.51 -23.97
CA ARG A 4 -12.84 -12.10 -22.78
C ARG A 4 -11.85 -11.82 -21.66
N ILE A 5 -11.98 -10.63 -21.06
CA ILE A 5 -11.21 -10.23 -19.88
C ILE A 5 -12.13 -10.39 -18.67
N ALA A 6 -11.60 -10.98 -17.58
CA ALA A 6 -12.33 -11.17 -16.34
C ALA A 6 -11.52 -10.61 -15.16
N ILE A 7 -12.21 -9.99 -14.20
CA ILE A 7 -11.64 -9.64 -12.90
C ILE A 7 -11.79 -10.88 -12.02
N THR A 8 -10.67 -11.47 -11.60
CA THR A 8 -10.64 -12.72 -10.82
C THR A 8 -10.41 -12.50 -9.34
N GLY A 9 -9.87 -11.36 -8.96
CA GLY A 9 -9.64 -10.97 -7.57
C GLY A 9 -9.58 -9.45 -7.42
N ALA A 10 -9.91 -9.00 -6.24
CA ALA A 10 -9.82 -7.61 -5.83
C ALA A 10 -9.30 -7.53 -4.39
N GLY A 11 -8.50 -6.52 -4.09
CA GLY A 11 -8.03 -6.21 -2.74
C GLY A 11 -8.09 -4.73 -2.49
N ILE A 12 -8.41 -4.36 -1.26
CA ILE A 12 -8.56 -2.97 -0.86
C ILE A 12 -8.14 -2.77 0.59
N ILE A 13 -7.48 -1.66 0.85
CA ILE A 13 -7.26 -1.12 2.18
C ILE A 13 -7.54 0.39 2.15
N SER A 14 -8.36 0.84 3.06
CA SER A 14 -8.83 2.23 3.08
C SER A 14 -9.20 2.69 4.49
N ALA A 15 -9.55 3.96 4.61
CA ALA A 15 -10.03 4.53 5.89
C ALA A 15 -11.35 3.92 6.40
N ILE A 16 -12.08 3.19 5.57
CA ILE A 16 -13.36 2.55 5.94
C ILE A 16 -13.27 1.04 6.13
N GLY A 17 -12.10 0.45 5.89
CA GLY A 17 -11.90 -0.98 6.14
C GLY A 17 -10.63 -1.54 5.54
N VAL A 18 -10.22 -2.68 6.09
CA VAL A 18 -9.16 -3.54 5.59
C VAL A 18 -9.82 -4.76 4.94
N GLY A 19 -9.56 -4.93 3.65
CA GLY A 19 -10.21 -5.97 2.86
C GLY A 19 -11.58 -5.57 2.31
N LYS A 20 -11.98 -6.29 1.25
CA LYS A 20 -13.21 -6.03 0.51
C LYS A 20 -14.48 -6.17 1.35
N ASP A 21 -14.51 -7.13 2.25
CA ASP A 21 -15.71 -7.46 3.02
C ASP A 21 -16.00 -6.39 4.08
N GLU A 22 -14.97 -5.86 4.76
CA GLU A 22 -15.14 -4.77 5.70
C GLU A 22 -15.49 -3.47 4.97
N THR A 23 -14.81 -3.20 3.85
CA THR A 23 -15.09 -2.04 3.02
C THR A 23 -16.54 -2.06 2.51
N LEU A 24 -17.02 -3.21 2.03
CA LEU A 24 -18.42 -3.35 1.57
C LEU A 24 -19.41 -3.12 2.70
N ARG A 25 -19.20 -3.72 3.89
CA ARG A 25 -20.04 -3.46 5.07
C ARG A 25 -20.09 -1.98 5.44
N SER A 26 -18.95 -1.31 5.41
CA SER A 26 -18.82 0.12 5.70
C SER A 26 -19.56 0.98 4.69
N LEU A 27 -19.48 0.64 3.40
CA LEU A 27 -20.22 1.33 2.34
C LEU A 27 -21.74 1.17 2.50
N ILE A 28 -22.21 -0.05 2.76
CA ILE A 28 -23.63 -0.33 3.01
C ILE A 28 -24.14 0.45 4.24
N ALA A 29 -23.32 0.48 5.30
CA ALA A 29 -23.62 1.21 6.52
C ALA A 29 -23.44 2.74 6.39
N ARG A 30 -22.99 3.23 5.22
CA ARG A 30 -22.66 4.65 4.98
C ARG A 30 -21.66 5.21 6.01
N LYS A 31 -20.72 4.38 6.46
CA LYS A 31 -19.70 4.76 7.43
C LYS A 31 -18.68 5.70 6.76
N SER A 32 -18.43 6.85 7.37
CA SER A 32 -17.34 7.74 6.96
C SER A 32 -16.02 7.25 7.55
N GLY A 33 -14.97 7.24 6.73
CA GLY A 33 -13.60 7.05 7.19
C GLY A 33 -12.87 8.36 7.47
N VAL A 34 -13.53 9.49 7.28
CA VAL A 34 -12.98 10.81 7.55
C VAL A 34 -13.06 11.12 9.04
N GLY A 35 -11.93 11.48 9.64
CA GLY A 35 -11.82 11.76 11.06
C GLY A 35 -10.52 12.44 11.41
N ARG A 36 -10.16 12.43 12.69
CA ARG A 36 -8.87 12.93 13.16
C ARG A 36 -7.76 11.94 12.81
N LEU A 37 -6.63 12.47 12.37
CA LEU A 37 -5.40 11.70 12.15
C LEU A 37 -4.89 11.07 13.45
N ARG A 38 -4.40 9.84 13.37
CA ARG A 38 -3.88 9.05 14.50
C ARG A 38 -2.45 8.59 14.29
N HIS A 39 -2.07 8.33 13.05
CA HIS A 39 -0.78 7.74 12.69
C HIS A 39 0.11 8.74 11.95
N LEU A 40 -0.47 9.61 11.11
CA LEU A 40 0.28 10.66 10.44
C LEU A 40 0.64 11.77 11.45
N GLN A 41 1.94 12.00 11.63
CA GLN A 41 2.45 13.12 12.41
C GLN A 41 2.43 14.38 11.53
N THR A 42 1.63 15.37 11.91
CA THR A 42 1.47 16.62 11.17
C THR A 42 1.19 17.77 12.13
N ALA A 43 1.62 18.97 11.73
CA ALA A 43 1.25 20.21 12.42
C ALA A 43 -0.22 20.59 12.22
N HIS A 44 -0.91 19.95 11.27
CA HIS A 44 -2.31 20.21 10.89
C HIS A 44 -3.26 19.09 11.36
N SER A 45 -3.11 18.67 12.62
CA SER A 45 -3.95 17.60 13.21
C SER A 45 -5.44 17.96 13.33
N GLU A 46 -5.80 19.24 13.17
CA GLU A 46 -7.18 19.73 13.14
C GLU A 46 -7.91 19.39 11.83
N LEU A 47 -7.18 19.10 10.75
CA LEU A 47 -7.78 18.77 9.47
C LEU A 47 -8.33 17.34 9.47
N PRO A 48 -9.61 17.15 9.09
CA PRO A 48 -10.18 15.81 8.99
C PRO A 48 -9.67 15.14 7.71
N CYS A 49 -9.16 13.92 7.83
CA CYS A 49 -8.66 13.14 6.71
C CYS A 49 -9.15 11.69 6.78
N GLY A 50 -9.15 11.03 5.63
CA GLY A 50 -9.39 9.59 5.54
C GLY A 50 -8.07 8.83 5.70
N GLU A 51 -7.74 8.43 6.92
CA GLU A 51 -6.52 7.68 7.23
C GLU A 51 -6.82 6.20 7.41
N VAL A 52 -6.00 5.32 6.85
CA VAL A 52 -6.04 3.89 7.18
C VAL A 52 -5.69 3.72 8.65
N ASN A 53 -6.63 3.17 9.43
CA ASN A 53 -6.51 3.07 10.89
C ASN A 53 -5.65 1.88 11.32
N MET A 54 -4.44 1.83 10.79
CA MET A 54 -3.36 0.91 11.19
C MET A 54 -2.05 1.68 11.16
N SER A 55 -1.24 1.50 12.19
CA SER A 55 0.14 1.98 12.22
C SER A 55 1.02 1.19 11.24
N ASP A 56 2.20 1.72 10.93
CA ASP A 56 3.14 1.02 10.06
C ASP A 56 3.60 -0.32 10.68
N GLU A 57 3.73 -0.39 12.01
CA GLU A 57 4.08 -1.64 12.70
C GLU A 57 2.94 -2.67 12.64
N GLU A 58 1.68 -2.25 12.77
CA GLU A 58 0.53 -3.15 12.58
C GLU A 58 0.44 -3.66 11.15
N LEU A 59 0.73 -2.82 10.15
CA LEU A 59 0.79 -3.23 8.74
C LEU A 59 1.93 -4.25 8.51
N LYS A 60 3.12 -4.00 9.04
CA LYS A 60 4.26 -4.94 8.97
C LYS A 60 3.93 -6.26 9.64
N ASN A 61 3.34 -6.24 10.83
CA ASN A 61 2.93 -7.46 11.55
C ASN A 61 1.91 -8.28 10.75
N ALA A 62 0.92 -7.63 10.12
CA ALA A 62 -0.07 -8.29 9.26
C ALA A 62 0.56 -8.95 8.03
N LEU A 63 1.71 -8.45 7.58
CA LEU A 63 2.49 -8.98 6.47
C LEU A 63 3.57 -9.99 6.88
N GLY A 64 3.79 -10.20 8.19
CA GLY A 64 4.87 -11.04 8.70
C GLY A 64 6.27 -10.46 8.47
N LEU A 65 6.38 -9.15 8.33
CA LEU A 65 7.64 -8.46 8.13
C LEU A 65 8.36 -8.22 9.45
N PRO A 66 9.71 -8.20 9.46
CA PRO A 66 10.48 -7.94 10.68
C PRO A 66 10.17 -6.55 11.26
N THR A 67 10.09 -6.48 12.59
CA THR A 67 10.02 -5.20 13.32
C THR A 67 11.25 -4.35 13.00
N GLY A 68 11.03 -3.06 12.74
CA GLY A 68 12.11 -2.12 12.41
C GLY A 68 12.53 -2.12 10.93
N SER A 69 11.93 -2.97 10.06
CA SER A 69 12.18 -2.84 8.63
C SER A 69 11.74 -1.47 8.10
N ILE A 70 12.57 -0.89 7.24
CA ILE A 70 12.32 0.43 6.64
C ILE A 70 11.58 0.20 5.31
N ILE A 71 10.29 0.36 5.35
CA ILE A 71 9.40 0.18 4.18
C ILE A 71 8.42 1.34 4.16
N PRO A 72 8.28 2.04 3.02
CA PRO A 72 7.31 3.13 2.89
C PRO A 72 5.89 2.65 3.18
N ARG A 73 5.10 3.49 3.84
CA ARG A 73 3.70 3.20 4.13
C ARG A 73 2.90 2.87 2.86
N THR A 74 3.18 3.58 1.77
CA THR A 74 2.56 3.35 0.45
C THR A 74 2.81 1.92 -0.03
N THR A 75 4.04 1.43 0.12
CA THR A 75 4.41 0.04 -0.22
C THR A 75 3.66 -0.96 0.65
N LEU A 76 3.60 -0.75 1.97
CA LEU A 76 2.87 -1.65 2.89
C LEU A 76 1.39 -1.77 2.53
N LEU A 77 0.73 -0.64 2.23
CA LEU A 77 -0.67 -0.63 1.81
C LEU A 77 -0.87 -1.35 0.47
N GLY A 78 0.05 -1.14 -0.48
CA GLY A 78 0.04 -1.83 -1.77
C GLY A 78 0.18 -3.34 -1.63
N ILE A 79 1.11 -3.82 -0.80
CA ILE A 79 1.30 -5.25 -0.55
C ILE A 79 0.03 -5.88 0.02
N ILE A 80 -0.63 -5.24 0.99
CA ILE A 80 -1.87 -5.76 1.58
C ILE A 80 -2.97 -5.91 0.52
N ALA A 81 -3.16 -4.89 -0.31
CA ALA A 81 -4.17 -4.93 -1.37
C ALA A 81 -3.86 -6.00 -2.43
N VAL A 82 -2.61 -6.09 -2.88
CA VAL A 82 -2.18 -7.11 -3.85
C VAL A 82 -2.33 -8.51 -3.28
N LYS A 83 -1.94 -8.72 -2.01
CA LYS A 83 -2.08 -10.01 -1.32
C LYS A 83 -3.53 -10.48 -1.30
N GLU A 84 -4.48 -9.63 -0.89
CA GLU A 84 -5.91 -9.97 -0.89
C GLU A 84 -6.40 -10.32 -2.31
N ALA A 85 -6.03 -9.51 -3.31
CA ALA A 85 -6.42 -9.76 -4.70
C ALA A 85 -5.91 -11.10 -5.22
N MET A 86 -4.65 -11.44 -4.93
CA MET A 86 -4.02 -12.70 -5.34
C MET A 86 -4.67 -13.90 -4.63
N GLU A 87 -4.92 -13.79 -3.33
CA GLU A 87 -5.59 -14.84 -2.54
C GLU A 87 -6.98 -15.12 -3.10
N GLN A 88 -7.77 -14.08 -3.39
CA GLN A 88 -9.09 -14.23 -3.99
C GLN A 88 -9.05 -14.84 -5.39
N ALA A 89 -8.06 -14.46 -6.20
CA ALA A 89 -7.86 -15.00 -7.55
C ALA A 89 -7.27 -16.41 -7.57
N GLY A 90 -6.79 -16.93 -6.43
CA GLY A 90 -6.10 -18.22 -6.33
C GLY A 90 -4.71 -18.22 -6.99
N ILE A 91 -4.09 -17.05 -7.14
CA ILE A 91 -2.77 -16.89 -7.75
C ILE A 91 -1.71 -17.22 -6.70
N LYS A 92 -0.83 -18.20 -7.01
CA LYS A 92 0.24 -18.64 -6.11
C LYS A 92 1.64 -18.22 -6.56
N GLY A 93 1.81 -17.86 -7.82
CA GLY A 93 3.09 -17.43 -8.40
C GLY A 93 2.89 -16.21 -9.29
N THR A 94 3.90 -15.37 -9.35
CA THR A 94 3.85 -14.05 -10.01
C THR A 94 4.73 -13.96 -11.26
N ASP A 95 5.53 -14.99 -11.56
CA ASP A 95 6.46 -15.05 -12.69
C ASP A 95 5.80 -14.83 -14.06
N ARG A 96 4.51 -15.17 -14.19
CA ARG A 96 3.70 -14.98 -15.40
C ARG A 96 2.66 -13.86 -15.29
N ALA A 97 2.71 -13.09 -14.22
CA ALA A 97 1.82 -11.96 -13.98
C ALA A 97 2.57 -10.64 -14.22
N ALA A 98 1.84 -9.59 -14.54
CA ALA A 98 2.33 -8.23 -14.57
C ALA A 98 1.83 -7.46 -13.35
N LEU A 99 2.73 -6.70 -12.71
CA LEU A 99 2.38 -5.68 -11.73
C LEU A 99 2.43 -4.31 -12.41
N ILE A 100 1.26 -3.71 -12.55
CA ILE A 100 1.13 -2.34 -13.08
C ILE A 100 0.58 -1.49 -11.96
N SER A 101 1.40 -0.59 -11.43
CA SER A 101 1.03 0.31 -10.33
C SER A 101 0.73 1.70 -10.86
N GLY A 102 -0.35 2.30 -10.40
CA GLY A 102 -0.66 3.72 -10.61
C GLY A 102 -0.48 4.46 -9.29
N THR A 103 0.54 5.30 -9.19
CA THR A 103 0.79 6.09 -7.99
C THR A 103 1.53 7.38 -8.31
N THR A 104 1.19 8.46 -7.61
CA THR A 104 1.92 9.75 -7.64
C THR A 104 2.74 9.96 -6.37
N VAL A 105 2.75 8.98 -5.46
CA VAL A 105 3.42 9.06 -4.16
C VAL A 105 4.25 7.81 -3.95
N GLY A 106 5.56 7.99 -3.76
CA GLY A 106 6.49 6.94 -3.33
C GLY A 106 6.67 6.92 -1.81
N GLY A 107 7.92 6.82 -1.37
CA GLY A 107 8.31 6.84 0.05
C GLY A 107 8.51 8.24 0.64
N MET A 108 7.70 9.22 0.26
CA MET A 108 7.79 10.59 0.75
C MET A 108 7.70 10.68 2.28
N ASP A 109 6.90 9.83 2.90
CA ASP A 109 6.75 9.74 4.35
C ASP A 109 8.07 9.43 5.08
N LEU A 110 8.91 8.58 4.49
CA LEU A 110 10.23 8.27 5.02
C LEU A 110 11.19 9.45 4.85
N THR A 111 11.17 10.06 3.67
CA THR A 111 12.00 11.25 3.39
C THR A 111 11.65 12.40 4.35
N GLU A 112 10.38 12.68 4.58
CA GLU A 112 9.95 13.73 5.50
C GLU A 112 10.38 13.46 6.95
N ARG A 113 10.27 12.22 7.41
CA ARG A 113 10.64 11.84 8.78
C ARG A 113 12.15 11.91 9.04
N HIS A 114 12.96 11.55 8.05
CA HIS A 114 14.42 11.38 8.23
C HIS A 114 15.26 12.52 7.66
N TYR A 115 14.68 13.37 6.80
CA TYR A 115 15.41 14.46 6.14
C TYR A 115 16.11 15.43 7.12
N ILE A 116 15.44 15.77 8.22
CA ILE A 116 15.95 16.73 9.22
C ILE A 116 16.91 16.08 10.22
N GLN A 117 16.73 14.78 10.49
CA GLN A 117 17.41 14.11 11.61
C GLN A 117 18.74 13.47 11.21
N GLU A 118 18.84 12.95 10.03
CA GLU A 118 19.97 12.08 9.65
C GLU A 118 20.82 12.62 8.51
N GLY A 119 20.37 13.62 7.77
CA GLY A 119 21.11 14.20 6.64
C GLY A 119 21.51 13.17 5.56
N GLU A 120 21.01 11.93 5.70
CA GLU A 120 21.41 10.81 4.87
C GLU A 120 20.57 10.70 3.60
N SER A 121 21.28 10.54 2.50
CA SER A 121 20.71 10.32 1.16
C SER A 121 20.07 8.93 0.99
N SER A 122 20.18 8.03 1.97
CA SER A 122 19.74 6.63 1.87
C SER A 122 18.22 6.46 1.63
N PHE A 123 17.41 7.39 2.15
CA PHE A 123 15.97 7.35 1.97
C PHE A 123 15.48 7.95 0.64
N PHE A 124 16.32 8.70 -0.05
CA PHE A 124 15.95 9.28 -1.34
C PHE A 124 15.69 8.23 -2.42
N SER A 125 16.35 7.08 -2.35
CA SER A 125 16.09 5.97 -3.27
C SER A 125 14.69 5.39 -3.13
N LEU A 126 14.05 5.57 -1.97
CA LEU A 126 12.68 5.11 -1.70
C LEU A 126 11.63 6.18 -1.99
N HIS A 127 12.06 7.41 -2.34
CA HIS A 127 11.17 8.55 -2.53
C HIS A 127 10.34 8.45 -3.79
N ASP A 128 10.89 7.90 -4.87
CA ASP A 128 10.21 7.87 -6.15
C ASP A 128 9.08 6.83 -6.20
N CYS A 129 8.15 7.03 -7.15
CA CYS A 129 6.99 6.17 -7.31
C CYS A 129 7.37 4.74 -7.76
N GLY A 130 8.45 4.60 -8.52
CA GLY A 130 8.95 3.32 -9.01
C GLY A 130 9.39 2.42 -7.88
N SER A 131 10.12 2.96 -6.90
CA SER A 131 10.60 2.20 -5.74
C SER A 131 9.47 1.58 -4.92
N CYS A 132 8.32 2.25 -4.84
CA CYS A 132 7.13 1.68 -4.20
C CYS A 132 6.63 0.43 -4.93
N THR A 133 6.58 0.48 -6.26
CA THR A 133 6.15 -0.65 -7.09
C THR A 133 7.15 -1.81 -7.00
N ASP A 134 8.44 -1.50 -7.06
CA ASP A 134 9.51 -2.49 -6.91
C ASP A 134 9.45 -3.17 -5.54
N GLY A 135 9.25 -2.41 -4.46
CA GLY A 135 9.09 -2.96 -3.13
C GLY A 135 7.87 -3.88 -2.97
N ILE A 136 6.75 -3.57 -3.66
CA ILE A 136 5.61 -4.50 -3.74
C ILE A 136 6.01 -5.77 -4.50
N ALA A 137 6.67 -5.63 -5.65
CA ALA A 137 7.07 -6.78 -6.45
C ALA A 137 8.05 -7.69 -5.69
N ASP A 138 9.02 -7.13 -5.01
CA ASP A 138 10.03 -7.86 -4.22
C ASP A 138 9.40 -8.67 -3.11
N PHE A 139 8.37 -8.14 -2.44
CA PHE A 139 7.65 -8.88 -1.39
C PHE A 139 7.04 -10.19 -1.89
N PHE A 140 6.59 -10.23 -3.15
CA PHE A 140 6.00 -11.42 -3.77
C PHE A 140 7.02 -12.29 -4.54
N GLY A 141 8.31 -11.96 -4.49
CA GLY A 141 9.38 -12.70 -5.20
C GLY A 141 9.56 -12.29 -6.66
N GLY A 142 9.00 -11.15 -7.05
CA GLY A 142 9.06 -10.59 -8.40
C GLY A 142 7.83 -10.91 -9.24
N PHE A 143 7.69 -10.18 -10.34
CA PHE A 143 6.66 -10.37 -11.37
C PHE A 143 7.31 -10.47 -12.74
N GLY A 144 6.65 -11.11 -13.71
CA GLY A 144 7.14 -11.20 -15.08
C GLY A 144 7.29 -9.84 -15.79
N LEU A 145 6.51 -8.86 -15.35
CA LEU A 145 6.63 -7.45 -15.74
C LEU A 145 6.30 -6.57 -14.53
N VAL A 146 7.09 -5.55 -14.29
CA VAL A 146 6.85 -4.52 -13.27
C VAL A 146 6.90 -3.15 -13.94
N THR A 147 5.89 -2.33 -13.73
CA THR A 147 5.87 -0.96 -14.26
C THR A 147 5.02 -0.04 -13.40
N THR A 148 5.41 1.23 -13.37
CA THR A 148 4.70 2.30 -12.66
C THR A 148 4.19 3.33 -13.65
N ILE A 149 2.97 3.80 -13.43
CA ILE A 149 2.35 4.94 -14.12
C ILE A 149 2.15 6.04 -13.07
N SER A 150 2.76 7.19 -13.27
CA SER A 150 2.69 8.36 -12.37
C SER A 150 2.24 9.60 -13.13
#